data_4abd565de587d0c90cd7543cb8671d13
#
_entry.id   4abd565de587d0c90cd7543cb8671d13
#
_cell.length_a   1.000
_cell.length_b   1.000
_cell.length_c   1.000
_cell.angle_alpha   90.00
_cell.angle_beta   90.00
_cell.angle_gamma   90.00
#
_symmetry.space_group_name_H-M   'P 1'
#
loop_
_entity.id
_entity.type
_entity.pdbx_description
1 polymer ?
#
loop_
_entity_poly.entity_id
_entity_poly.type
_entity_poly.pdbx_seq_one_letter_code
_entity_poly.pdbx_strand_id
1 'polypeptide(L)'
;MQIKPLGRLALILAAALLVLGVAAACGGGNDDSNGGPTATPTQANSGNGGNGGTGKPITIELHDNFFEPKDITVPVNTTVEITVVNKGVAIHNMHVLSKDVEGQDFTSDAIVNPGASSTFEVRFSTAGVFDFQCDYHLPEMAGTITVQ
;
A
#
# COMPACT_ATOMS: atom_id res chain seq x y z
N MET A 1 -13.96 -50.63 1.10
CA MET A 1 -13.56 -51.39 2.30
C MET A 1 -12.30 -50.77 2.87
N GLN A 2 -12.35 -50.41 4.09
CA GLN A 2 -11.45 -49.80 5.05
C GLN A 2 -11.53 -48.26 5.17
N ILE A 3 -12.34 -47.91 6.13
CA ILE A 3 -12.39 -46.66 6.87
C ILE A 3 -11.36 -46.79 7.99
N LYS A 4 -10.55 -45.77 8.23
CA LYS A 4 -9.80 -45.62 9.49
C LYS A 4 -9.79 -44.17 9.99
N PRO A 5 -9.79 -44.00 11.34
CA PRO A 5 -10.47 -42.89 11.96
C PRO A 5 -9.60 -41.82 12.63
N LEU A 6 -10.25 -40.77 13.00
CA LEU A 6 -10.06 -39.83 14.13
C LEU A 6 -8.83 -40.01 15.05
N GLY A 7 -8.17 -38.95 15.32
CA GLY A 7 -7.29 -38.76 16.49
C GLY A 7 -6.82 -37.29 16.50
N ARG A 8 -7.18 -36.58 17.33
CA ARG A 8 -7.29 -36.22 18.74
C ARG A 8 -6.92 -34.75 18.93
N LEU A 9 -7.90 -34.02 19.27
CA LEU A 9 -7.98 -32.94 20.26
C LEU A 9 -6.73 -32.82 21.17
N ALA A 10 -6.07 -31.66 21.16
CA ALA A 10 -5.24 -31.21 22.25
C ALA A 10 -5.55 -29.74 22.56
N LEU A 11 -6.34 -29.59 23.60
CA LEU A 11 -6.66 -28.38 24.33
C LEU A 11 -5.44 -28.05 25.20
N ILE A 12 -4.86 -26.88 25.11
CA ILE A 12 -3.95 -26.33 26.12
C ILE A 12 -4.43 -24.95 26.51
N LEU A 13 -5.03 -24.92 27.71
CA LEU A 13 -5.24 -23.75 28.55
C LEU A 13 -3.97 -23.49 29.36
N ALA A 14 -3.56 -22.26 29.53
CA ALA A 14 -2.90 -21.64 30.68
C ALA A 14 -2.28 -20.31 30.19
N ALA A 15 -2.24 -19.21 30.87
CA ALA A 15 -2.67 -18.72 32.17
C ALA A 15 -2.32 -17.23 32.18
N ALA A 16 -3.12 -16.46 32.84
CA ALA A 16 -2.96 -15.03 33.08
C ALA A 16 -1.70 -14.71 33.91
N LEU A 17 -1.10 -13.56 33.64
CA LEU A 17 -0.28 -12.85 34.66
C LEU A 17 -0.49 -11.33 34.50
N LEU A 18 -1.19 -10.83 35.49
CA LEU A 18 -1.37 -9.43 35.84
C LEU A 18 -0.05 -8.93 36.46
N VAL A 19 0.44 -7.79 35.99
CA VAL A 19 1.37 -6.97 36.79
C VAL A 19 0.89 -5.52 36.77
N LEU A 20 0.36 -5.09 37.89
CA LEU A 20 0.16 -3.69 38.28
C LEU A 20 1.52 -3.07 38.61
N GLY A 21 1.79 -1.90 38.06
CA GLY A 21 2.88 -1.03 38.51
C GLY A 21 2.48 0.42 38.43
N VAL A 22 2.13 0.97 39.60
CA VAL A 22 1.87 2.40 39.85
C VAL A 22 3.19 3.10 40.18
N ALA A 23 3.47 4.26 39.63
CA ALA A 23 4.15 5.33 40.35
C ALA A 23 3.99 6.67 39.64
N ALA A 24 3.49 7.61 40.40
CA ALA A 24 3.36 9.04 40.16
C ALA A 24 4.70 9.77 40.35
N ALA A 25 4.88 10.89 39.67
CA ALA A 25 5.55 12.05 40.27
C ALA A 25 5.26 13.33 39.47
N CYS A 26 4.87 14.33 40.20
CA CYS A 26 4.66 15.72 39.86
C CYS A 26 5.92 16.46 39.44
N GLY A 27 5.75 17.54 38.71
CA GLY A 27 6.76 18.59 38.54
C GLY A 27 6.21 19.69 37.64
N GLY A 28 5.73 20.77 38.25
CA GLY A 28 5.17 21.95 37.56
C GLY A 28 6.28 22.88 37.01
N GLY A 29 5.84 23.80 36.19
CA GLY A 29 6.63 24.89 35.64
C GLY A 29 5.82 25.61 34.55
N ASN A 30 5.17 26.70 34.93
CA ASN A 30 4.62 27.68 33.99
C ASN A 30 5.77 28.39 33.31
N ASP A 31 5.61 28.71 32.04
CA ASP A 31 5.94 30.04 31.52
C ASP A 31 5.33 30.22 30.14
N ASP A 32 4.62 31.33 30.03
CA ASP A 32 4.02 31.91 28.83
C ASP A 32 5.08 32.23 27.75
N SER A 33 4.79 31.91 26.49
CA SER A 33 5.07 32.84 25.38
C SER A 33 4.53 32.31 24.06
N ASN A 34 3.55 32.96 23.58
CA ASN A 34 3.07 33.21 22.22
C ASN A 34 4.12 32.98 21.12
N GLY A 35 3.82 32.07 20.20
CA GLY A 35 4.60 31.85 18.99
C GLY A 35 3.94 30.79 18.12
N GLY A 36 3.21 31.22 17.08
CA GLY A 36 2.53 30.31 16.15
C GLY A 36 3.47 29.32 15.48
N PRO A 37 3.00 28.12 15.17
CA PRO A 37 3.83 27.12 14.48
C PRO A 37 3.97 27.45 13.00
N THR A 38 5.09 28.02 12.64
CA THR A 38 5.59 27.95 11.26
C THR A 38 6.01 26.51 11.04
N ALA A 39 5.21 25.76 10.30
CA ALA A 39 5.60 24.43 9.83
C ALA A 39 6.75 24.60 8.82
N THR A 40 7.97 24.40 9.29
CA THR A 40 9.13 24.21 8.44
C THR A 40 9.03 22.81 7.85
N PRO A 41 9.02 22.64 6.51
CA PRO A 41 9.11 21.32 5.92
C PRO A 41 10.50 20.75 6.25
N THR A 42 10.53 19.72 7.08
CA THR A 42 11.73 18.92 7.30
C THR A 42 12.08 18.23 5.99
N GLN A 43 13.10 18.72 5.31
CA GLN A 43 13.76 17.99 4.23
C GLN A 43 14.37 16.74 4.84
N ALA A 44 13.78 15.59 4.56
CA ALA A 44 14.41 14.31 4.78
C ALA A 44 15.65 14.24 3.89
N ASN A 45 16.80 14.16 4.52
CA ASN A 45 18.11 14.07 3.90
C ASN A 45 18.23 12.80 3.07
N SER A 46 18.48 12.98 1.79
CA SER A 46 18.70 11.97 0.78
C SER A 46 19.94 11.13 1.11
N GLY A 47 19.75 9.89 1.51
CA GLY A 47 20.77 8.85 1.50
C GLY A 47 21.02 8.38 0.07
N ASN A 48 22.20 8.65 -0.42
CA ASN A 48 22.75 8.31 -1.72
C ASN A 48 22.68 6.82 -2.03
N GLY A 49 22.19 6.46 -3.22
CA GLY A 49 22.34 5.10 -3.74
C GLY A 49 21.39 4.76 -4.90
N GLY A 50 21.77 5.12 -6.13
CA GLY A 50 21.13 4.63 -7.33
C GLY A 50 20.43 5.72 -8.15
N ASN A 51 20.94 5.94 -9.35
CA ASN A 51 20.53 6.95 -10.33
C ASN A 51 19.13 6.65 -10.93
N GLY A 52 18.09 6.72 -10.10
CA GLY A 52 16.70 6.63 -10.51
C GLY A 52 15.98 7.90 -10.07
N GLY A 53 15.57 8.75 -11.01
CA GLY A 53 14.73 9.90 -10.72
C GLY A 53 13.42 9.48 -10.03
N THR A 54 12.83 10.38 -9.23
CA THR A 54 11.48 10.22 -8.70
C THR A 54 10.50 10.89 -9.65
N GLY A 55 9.52 10.13 -10.12
CA GLY A 55 8.46 10.63 -11.00
C GLY A 55 7.36 11.35 -10.22
N LYS A 56 6.47 12.01 -10.96
CA LYS A 56 5.29 12.63 -10.36
C LYS A 56 4.36 11.55 -9.79
N PRO A 57 3.90 11.67 -8.55
CA PRO A 57 2.92 10.75 -7.97
C PRO A 57 1.62 10.70 -8.77
N ILE A 58 1.00 9.53 -8.81
CA ILE A 58 -0.26 9.27 -9.53
C ILE A 58 -1.30 8.79 -8.53
N THR A 59 -2.50 9.35 -8.62
CA THR A 59 -3.67 8.85 -7.88
C THR A 59 -4.63 8.18 -8.84
N ILE A 60 -5.12 6.98 -8.47
CA ILE A 60 -6.10 6.21 -9.22
C ILE A 60 -7.28 5.91 -8.30
N GLU A 61 -8.48 6.24 -8.75
CA GLU A 61 -9.70 5.88 -8.05
C GLU A 61 -10.16 4.48 -8.46
N LEU A 62 -10.51 3.66 -7.47
CA LEU A 62 -11.08 2.34 -7.63
C LEU A 62 -12.59 2.46 -7.48
N HIS A 63 -13.32 2.33 -8.58
CA HIS A 63 -14.78 2.27 -8.59
C HIS A 63 -15.24 0.82 -8.75
N ASP A 64 -16.52 0.56 -8.52
CA ASP A 64 -17.04 -0.78 -8.76
C ASP A 64 -16.94 -1.11 -10.26
N ASN A 65 -16.06 -2.08 -10.57
CA ASN A 65 -15.72 -2.61 -11.89
C ASN A 65 -14.88 -1.71 -12.83
N PHE A 66 -14.31 -0.58 -12.38
CA PHE A 66 -13.37 0.19 -13.20
C PHE A 66 -12.38 1.02 -12.38
N PHE A 67 -11.26 1.38 -13.03
CA PHE A 67 -10.25 2.32 -12.52
C PHE A 67 -10.43 3.70 -13.18
N GLU A 68 -10.11 4.77 -12.45
CA GLU A 68 -10.09 6.12 -13.03
C GLU A 68 -8.83 6.89 -12.54
N PRO A 69 -7.90 7.26 -13.45
CA PRO A 69 -7.85 6.85 -14.86
C PRO A 69 -7.52 5.36 -15.03
N LYS A 70 -8.03 4.75 -16.10
CA LYS A 70 -7.70 3.36 -16.44
C LYS A 70 -6.42 3.22 -17.28
N ASP A 71 -5.95 4.31 -17.89
CA ASP A 71 -4.74 4.35 -18.71
C ASP A 71 -3.83 5.42 -18.15
N ILE A 72 -2.61 5.06 -17.76
CA ILE A 72 -1.61 5.97 -17.20
C ILE A 72 -0.29 5.87 -17.96
N THR A 73 0.55 6.91 -17.82
CA THR A 73 1.88 6.94 -18.42
C THR A 73 2.92 7.24 -17.36
N VAL A 74 3.99 6.46 -17.34
CA VAL A 74 5.12 6.63 -16.41
C VAL A 74 6.44 6.65 -17.19
N PRO A 75 7.46 7.39 -16.70
CA PRO A 75 8.77 7.40 -17.36
C PRO A 75 9.54 6.12 -17.03
N VAL A 76 10.29 5.62 -18.05
CA VAL A 76 11.19 4.48 -17.87
C VAL A 76 12.32 4.82 -16.87
N ASN A 77 12.79 3.82 -16.13
CA ASN A 77 13.86 3.92 -15.11
C ASN A 77 13.59 4.93 -13.98
N THR A 78 12.33 5.29 -13.78
CA THR A 78 11.91 6.26 -12.78
C THR A 78 10.98 5.59 -11.76
N THR A 79 11.25 5.80 -10.47
CA THR A 79 10.31 5.35 -9.42
C THR A 79 9.12 6.30 -9.36
N VAL A 80 7.93 5.75 -9.48
CA VAL A 80 6.66 6.49 -9.40
C VAL A 80 5.82 5.93 -8.26
N GLU A 81 5.38 6.82 -7.38
CA GLU A 81 4.42 6.48 -6.34
C GLU A 81 3.01 6.45 -6.92
N ILE A 82 2.29 5.35 -6.70
CA ILE A 82 0.89 5.19 -7.05
C ILE A 82 0.07 5.08 -5.78
N THR A 83 -0.91 5.97 -5.62
CA THR A 83 -1.92 5.89 -4.57
C THR A 83 -3.24 5.48 -5.17
N VAL A 84 -3.80 4.37 -4.72
CA VAL A 84 -5.15 3.94 -5.07
C VAL A 84 -6.13 4.34 -3.96
N VAL A 85 -7.31 4.83 -4.33
CA VAL A 85 -8.36 5.26 -3.39
C VAL A 85 -9.66 4.56 -3.74
N ASN A 86 -10.18 3.73 -2.85
CA ASN A 86 -11.43 3.02 -3.10
C ASN A 86 -12.65 3.94 -2.93
N LYS A 87 -13.28 4.28 -4.06
CA LYS A 87 -14.52 5.07 -4.17
C LYS A 87 -15.76 4.19 -4.36
N GLY A 88 -15.57 2.90 -4.56
CA GLY A 88 -16.65 1.91 -4.69
C GLY A 88 -17.20 1.45 -3.35
N VAL A 89 -18.12 0.49 -3.40
CA VAL A 89 -18.73 -0.16 -2.23
C VAL A 89 -18.20 -1.58 -2.00
N ALA A 90 -17.51 -2.15 -2.98
CA ALA A 90 -16.84 -3.44 -2.88
C ALA A 90 -15.37 -3.28 -2.42
N ILE A 91 -14.72 -4.39 -2.10
CA ILE A 91 -13.27 -4.43 -1.91
C ILE A 91 -12.56 -4.45 -3.25
N HIS A 92 -11.43 -3.77 -3.34
CA HIS A 92 -10.62 -3.71 -4.57
C HIS A 92 -9.13 -3.85 -4.24
N ASN A 93 -8.32 -4.06 -5.28
CA ASN A 93 -6.88 -3.86 -5.29
C ASN A 93 -6.44 -3.35 -6.67
N MET A 94 -5.17 -3.00 -6.80
CA MET A 94 -4.52 -2.78 -8.08
C MET A 94 -3.30 -3.69 -8.16
N HIS A 95 -3.29 -4.57 -9.14
CA HIS A 95 -2.23 -5.54 -9.40
C HIS A 95 -1.68 -5.30 -10.80
N VAL A 96 -0.41 -4.88 -10.89
CA VAL A 96 0.28 -4.62 -12.15
C VAL A 96 0.97 -5.90 -12.63
N LEU A 97 0.61 -6.35 -13.82
CA LEU A 97 1.09 -7.61 -14.40
C LEU A 97 2.41 -7.39 -15.15
N SER A 98 3.51 -7.32 -14.43
CA SER A 98 4.84 -7.02 -15.01
C SER A 98 5.84 -8.18 -14.90
N LYS A 99 5.45 -9.26 -14.27
CA LYS A 99 6.33 -10.37 -13.92
C LYS A 99 7.11 -10.97 -15.09
N ASP A 100 6.48 -11.10 -16.24
CA ASP A 100 7.11 -11.69 -17.42
C ASP A 100 8.15 -10.77 -18.08
N VAL A 101 8.10 -9.48 -17.80
CA VAL A 101 8.97 -8.46 -18.41
C VAL A 101 9.96 -7.89 -17.39
N GLU A 102 9.50 -7.52 -16.20
CA GLU A 102 10.32 -6.88 -15.16
C GLU A 102 10.75 -7.82 -14.03
N GLY A 103 10.28 -9.08 -14.05
CA GLY A 103 10.65 -10.09 -13.06
C GLY A 103 9.87 -10.04 -11.74
N GLN A 104 9.04 -9.02 -11.53
CA GLN A 104 8.17 -8.89 -10.35
C GLN A 104 6.88 -8.14 -10.69
N ASP A 105 5.82 -8.49 -10.01
CA ASP A 105 4.58 -7.72 -10.05
C ASP A 105 4.63 -6.60 -9.00
N PHE A 106 3.98 -5.48 -9.31
CA PHE A 106 3.73 -4.40 -8.35
C PHE A 106 2.26 -4.42 -7.95
N THR A 107 1.99 -4.26 -6.66
CA THR A 107 0.63 -4.39 -6.15
C THR A 107 0.37 -3.42 -5.00
N SER A 108 -0.86 -2.91 -4.92
CA SER A 108 -1.38 -2.27 -3.72
C SER A 108 -1.54 -3.28 -2.60
N ASP A 109 -2.07 -2.86 -1.45
CA ASP A 109 -2.59 -3.80 -0.45
C ASP A 109 -3.56 -4.77 -1.13
N ALA A 110 -3.51 -6.05 -0.70
CA ALA A 110 -4.37 -7.08 -1.26
C ALA A 110 -5.86 -6.74 -1.11
N ILE A 111 -6.23 -6.03 -0.05
CA ILE A 111 -7.61 -5.59 0.22
C ILE A 111 -7.61 -4.11 0.54
N VAL A 112 -8.16 -3.30 -0.36
CA VAL A 112 -8.46 -1.88 -0.13
C VAL A 112 -9.97 -1.77 0.11
N ASN A 113 -10.35 -1.53 1.36
CA ASN A 113 -11.76 -1.45 1.76
C ASN A 113 -12.42 -0.17 1.21
N PRO A 114 -13.77 -0.11 1.10
CA PRO A 114 -14.50 1.09 0.75
C PRO A 114 -14.05 2.31 1.56
N GLY A 115 -13.69 3.41 0.89
CA GLY A 115 -13.19 4.65 1.48
C GLY A 115 -11.73 4.61 1.94
N ALA A 116 -11.05 3.46 1.89
CA ALA A 116 -9.63 3.34 2.20
C ALA A 116 -8.74 3.68 0.99
N SER A 117 -7.45 3.85 1.26
CA SER A 117 -6.42 4.02 0.24
C SER A 117 -5.21 3.13 0.53
N SER A 118 -4.44 2.82 -0.50
CA SER A 118 -3.16 2.12 -0.42
C SER A 118 -2.16 2.79 -1.34
N THR A 119 -0.89 2.84 -0.93
CA THR A 119 0.18 3.48 -1.70
C THR A 119 1.31 2.49 -1.90
N PHE A 120 1.83 2.43 -3.13
CA PHE A 120 2.95 1.59 -3.50
C PHE A 120 3.80 2.26 -4.59
N GLU A 121 5.00 1.77 -4.79
CA GLU A 121 5.93 2.28 -5.79
C GLU A 121 6.06 1.32 -6.96
N VAL A 122 6.16 1.87 -8.17
CA VAL A 122 6.48 1.13 -9.39
C VAL A 122 7.73 1.69 -10.03
N ARG A 123 8.53 0.83 -10.64
CA ARG A 123 9.69 1.22 -11.44
C ARG A 123 9.91 0.21 -12.54
N PHE A 124 9.81 0.66 -13.78
CA PHE A 124 10.02 -0.18 -14.97
C PHE A 124 11.38 0.14 -15.58
N SER A 125 12.16 -0.88 -15.87
CA SER A 125 13.47 -0.76 -16.54
C SER A 125 13.34 -0.74 -18.06
N THR A 126 12.18 -1.14 -18.61
CA THR A 126 11.93 -1.32 -20.03
C THR A 126 10.71 -0.52 -20.46
N ALA A 127 10.82 0.20 -21.58
CA ALA A 127 9.66 0.85 -22.19
C ALA A 127 8.69 -0.20 -22.75
N GLY A 128 7.38 0.08 -22.66
CA GLY A 128 6.36 -0.85 -23.11
C GLY A 128 4.97 -0.52 -22.57
N VAL A 129 4.04 -1.43 -22.76
CA VAL A 129 2.69 -1.36 -22.18
C VAL A 129 2.51 -2.55 -21.25
N PHE A 130 2.13 -2.26 -20.02
CA PHE A 130 1.89 -3.23 -18.97
C PHE A 130 0.43 -3.16 -18.53
N ASP A 131 -0.21 -4.31 -18.39
CA ASP A 131 -1.58 -4.38 -17.91
C ASP A 131 -1.63 -4.31 -16.40
N PHE A 132 -2.70 -3.77 -15.85
CA PHE A 132 -3.06 -3.92 -14.44
C PHE A 132 -4.54 -4.26 -14.29
N GLN A 133 -4.89 -4.85 -13.16
CA GLN A 133 -6.22 -5.38 -12.90
C GLN A 133 -6.59 -5.28 -11.42
N CYS A 134 -7.88 -5.44 -11.15
CA CYS A 134 -8.37 -5.80 -9.82
C CYS A 134 -8.60 -7.32 -9.80
N ASP A 135 -7.96 -8.03 -8.87
CA ASP A 135 -8.03 -9.49 -8.80
C ASP A 135 -9.44 -10.01 -8.42
N TYR A 136 -10.30 -9.12 -7.91
CA TYR A 136 -11.66 -9.46 -7.47
C TYR A 136 -12.74 -9.25 -8.55
N HIS A 137 -12.42 -8.46 -9.60
CA HIS A 137 -13.43 -8.01 -10.59
C HIS A 137 -12.96 -8.20 -12.03
N LEU A 138 -12.44 -9.39 -12.32
CA LEU A 138 -12.03 -9.77 -13.67
C LEU A 138 -13.23 -10.26 -14.50
N PRO A 139 -13.23 -9.99 -15.81
CA PRO A 139 -12.24 -9.24 -16.61
C PRO A 139 -12.53 -7.73 -16.72
N GLU A 140 -13.56 -7.21 -16.10
CA GLU A 140 -14.10 -5.88 -16.35
C GLU A 140 -13.18 -4.76 -15.80
N MET A 141 -12.59 -5.00 -14.61
CA MET A 141 -11.77 -4.01 -13.92
C MET A 141 -10.29 -4.17 -14.27
N ALA A 142 -9.90 -3.58 -15.40
CA ALA A 142 -8.54 -3.61 -15.93
C ALA A 142 -8.14 -2.25 -16.54
N GLY A 143 -6.83 -2.02 -16.66
CA GLY A 143 -6.25 -0.82 -17.24
C GLY A 143 -4.82 -1.04 -17.73
N THR A 144 -4.17 0.02 -18.23
CA THR A 144 -2.82 -0.06 -18.80
C THR A 144 -1.86 1.01 -18.26
N ILE A 145 -0.59 0.64 -18.15
CA ILE A 145 0.53 1.54 -17.88
C ILE A 145 1.41 1.61 -19.13
N THR A 146 1.47 2.76 -19.78
CA THR A 146 2.45 3.03 -20.84
C THR A 146 3.74 3.54 -20.21
N VAL A 147 4.83 2.82 -20.43
CA VAL A 147 6.17 3.18 -19.97
C VAL A 147 6.97 3.75 -21.14
N GLN A 148 7.46 5.02 -21.06
CA GLN A 148 8.18 5.70 -22.13
C GLN A 148 9.22 6.72 -21.63
#